data_b1ccbdf9ab7c4588810d58a17f55a801
#
_entry.id   b1ccbdf9ab7c4588810d58a17f55a801
#
_cell.length_a   1.000
_cell.length_b   1.000
_cell.length_c   1.000
_cell.angle_alpha   90.00
_cell.angle_beta   90.00
_cell.angle_gamma   90.00
#
_symmetry.space_group_name_H-M   'P 1'
#
loop_
_entity.id
_entity.type
_entity.pdbx_description
1 polymer ?
#
loop_
_entity_poly.entity_id
_entity_poly.type
_entity_poly.pdbx_seq_one_letter_code
_entity_poly.pdbx_strand_id
1 'polypeptide(L)'
;ECQVYTSENNSWLFEFPSLPKGRFNSVCFVYRDSLYVFGGTDNSSNMNEIVRYDLSTQNSGEWTTIAKVNEANQRGGVAFVVEDKVYAGLGEKSNGIRNGFYVSSDSLTKWELIPSIPAQLGVISSGVYDEQKKSFFMIDNDGKIWEYNLTTEQWTSRSLWIRMKNYHMFMLDGSIYILGQDIYQKNKFTVYNPIWDN
;
A
#
# COMPACT_ATOMS: atom_id res chain seq x y z
N GLU A 1 6.92 9.07 -15.67
CA GLU A 1 5.95 8.85 -16.76
C GLU A 1 4.84 7.95 -16.23
N CYS A 2 3.57 8.33 -16.45
CA CYS A 2 2.41 7.53 -16.11
C CYS A 2 1.78 6.98 -17.39
N GLN A 3 1.28 5.76 -17.33
CA GLN A 3 0.62 5.09 -18.44
C GLN A 3 -0.71 4.54 -17.96
N VAL A 4 -1.73 4.59 -18.80
CA VAL A 4 -3.06 4.06 -18.50
C VAL A 4 -3.39 2.95 -19.49
N TYR A 5 -3.77 1.80 -18.96
CA TYR A 5 -4.30 0.71 -19.78
C TYR A 5 -5.82 0.81 -19.87
N THR A 6 -6.35 0.77 -21.08
CA THR A 6 -7.80 0.73 -21.35
C THR A 6 -8.19 -0.66 -21.82
N SER A 7 -9.00 -1.35 -21.02
CA SER A 7 -9.47 -2.72 -21.33
C SER A 7 -10.44 -2.78 -22.50
N GLU A 8 -11.20 -1.71 -22.73
CA GLU A 8 -12.20 -1.64 -23.80
C GLU A 8 -11.60 -1.83 -25.21
N ASN A 9 -10.45 -1.25 -25.44
CA ASN A 9 -9.75 -1.32 -26.73
C ASN A 9 -8.39 -2.03 -26.64
N ASN A 10 -8.06 -2.64 -25.48
CA ASN A 10 -6.82 -3.37 -25.24
C ASN A 10 -5.57 -2.54 -25.58
N SER A 11 -5.54 -1.28 -25.17
CA SER A 11 -4.46 -0.35 -25.51
C SER A 11 -3.91 0.40 -24.31
N TRP A 12 -2.68 0.90 -24.47
CA TRP A 12 -2.03 1.76 -23.50
C TRP A 12 -2.07 3.21 -23.98
N LEU A 13 -2.45 4.11 -23.08
CA LEU A 13 -2.33 5.56 -23.25
C LEU A 13 -1.02 6.02 -22.61
N PHE A 14 -0.16 6.66 -23.40
CA PHE A 14 1.16 7.15 -22.97
C PHE A 14 1.17 8.64 -22.63
N GLU A 15 0.06 9.34 -22.82
CA GLU A 15 -0.05 10.80 -22.64
C GLU A 15 -0.70 11.16 -21.29
N PHE A 16 -0.63 10.26 -20.30
CA PHE A 16 -1.14 10.60 -18.98
C PHE A 16 -0.19 11.59 -18.28
N PRO A 17 -0.70 12.64 -17.62
CA PRO A 17 0.12 13.67 -16.99
C PRO A 17 1.14 13.11 -16.02
N SER A 18 2.38 13.55 -16.14
CA SER A 18 3.48 13.13 -15.29
C SER A 18 3.35 13.73 -13.89
N LEU A 19 3.79 12.98 -12.88
CA LEU A 19 3.90 13.48 -11.50
C LEU A 19 4.74 14.78 -11.46
N PRO A 20 4.40 15.73 -10.59
CA PRO A 20 5.14 16.99 -10.43
C PRO A 20 6.62 16.78 -10.12
N LYS A 21 6.93 15.69 -9.44
CA LYS A 21 8.31 15.28 -9.13
C LYS A 21 8.43 13.77 -9.28
N GLY A 22 9.47 13.33 -10.00
CA GLY A 22 9.78 11.91 -10.17
C GLY A 22 10.04 11.23 -8.82
N ARG A 23 9.47 10.05 -8.62
CA ARG A 23 9.60 9.28 -7.38
C ARG A 23 9.42 7.78 -7.64
N PHE A 24 9.95 6.98 -6.76
CA PHE A 24 9.74 5.53 -6.75
C PHE A 24 9.43 5.04 -5.33
N ASN A 25 8.97 3.81 -5.20
CA ASN A 25 8.48 3.24 -3.96
C ASN A 25 7.44 4.13 -3.25
N SER A 26 6.58 4.77 -4.02
CA SER A 26 5.40 5.46 -3.50
C SER A 26 4.26 4.46 -3.29
N VAL A 27 3.33 4.83 -2.45
CA VAL A 27 2.06 4.11 -2.31
C VAL A 27 1.00 4.84 -3.11
N CYS A 28 0.21 4.10 -3.91
CA CYS A 28 -0.87 4.66 -4.72
C CYS A 28 -2.20 4.05 -4.31
N PHE A 29 -3.24 4.87 -4.33
CA PHE A 29 -4.62 4.44 -4.08
C PHE A 29 -5.62 5.35 -4.78
N VAL A 30 -6.81 4.82 -5.02
CA VAL A 30 -7.95 5.60 -5.53
C VAL A 30 -8.90 5.87 -4.39
N TYR A 31 -9.31 7.11 -4.23
CA TYR A 31 -10.27 7.53 -3.21
C TYR A 31 -11.12 8.67 -3.76
N ARG A 32 -12.47 8.56 -3.69
CA ARG A 32 -13.44 9.57 -4.16
C ARG A 32 -13.09 10.12 -5.56
N ASP A 33 -13.10 9.26 -6.56
CA ASP A 33 -12.82 9.59 -7.97
C ASP A 33 -11.49 10.29 -8.24
N SER A 34 -10.52 10.10 -7.38
CA SER A 34 -9.18 10.66 -7.54
C SER A 34 -8.10 9.63 -7.25
N LEU A 35 -7.02 9.72 -8.02
CA LEU A 35 -5.80 8.94 -7.80
C LEU A 35 -4.87 9.73 -6.87
N TYR A 36 -4.36 9.07 -5.87
CA TYR A 36 -3.42 9.64 -4.90
C TYR A 36 -2.10 8.92 -4.93
N VAL A 37 -1.03 9.68 -4.73
CA VAL A 37 0.32 9.16 -4.51
C VAL A 37 0.83 9.69 -3.18
N PHE A 38 1.20 8.77 -2.29
CA PHE A 38 1.61 9.03 -0.93
C PHE A 38 3.10 8.70 -0.77
N GLY A 39 3.89 9.69 -0.39
CA GLY A 39 5.32 9.54 -0.11
C GLY A 39 6.16 9.12 -1.32
N GLY A 40 7.06 8.18 -1.08
CA GLY A 40 8.07 7.73 -2.03
C GLY A 40 9.42 8.43 -1.81
N THR A 41 10.37 8.19 -2.71
CA THR A 41 11.72 8.77 -2.65
C THR A 41 12.22 9.13 -4.04
N ASP A 42 13.14 10.10 -4.11
CA ASP A 42 13.84 10.52 -5.33
C ASP A 42 15.34 10.12 -5.35
N ASN A 43 15.74 9.12 -4.57
CA ASN A 43 17.10 8.68 -4.26
C ASN A 43 17.84 9.54 -3.23
N SER A 44 17.51 10.81 -3.07
CA SER A 44 18.19 11.70 -2.12
C SER A 44 17.45 11.79 -0.78
N SER A 45 16.12 11.76 -0.83
CA SER A 45 15.27 11.90 0.36
C SER A 45 13.90 11.28 0.17
N ASN A 46 13.27 10.89 1.28
CA ASN A 46 11.86 10.56 1.26
C ASN A 46 11.02 11.82 1.09
N MET A 47 9.92 11.68 0.38
CA MET A 47 8.96 12.77 0.16
C MET A 47 7.87 12.71 1.21
N ASN A 48 7.45 13.87 1.69
CA ASN A 48 6.37 14.02 2.66
C ASN A 48 5.07 14.53 2.01
N GLU A 49 4.98 14.41 0.71
CA GLU A 49 3.87 14.95 -0.08
C GLU A 49 2.82 13.87 -0.35
N ILE A 50 1.56 14.31 -0.30
CA ILE A 50 0.43 13.60 -0.88
C ILE A 50 0.00 14.39 -2.10
N VAL A 51 0.08 13.77 -3.27
CA VAL A 51 -0.35 14.39 -4.52
C VAL A 51 -1.60 13.69 -5.04
N ARG A 52 -2.50 14.45 -5.64
CA ARG A 52 -3.80 14.02 -6.13
C ARG A 52 -3.93 14.31 -7.62
N TYR A 53 -4.55 13.41 -8.33
CA TYR A 53 -5.05 13.59 -9.69
C TYR A 53 -6.55 13.33 -9.74
N ASP A 54 -7.32 14.25 -10.30
CA ASP A 54 -8.76 14.10 -10.48
C ASP A 54 -9.05 13.26 -11.72
N LEU A 55 -9.56 12.05 -11.53
CA LEU A 55 -9.82 11.09 -12.61
C LEU A 55 -10.96 11.54 -13.54
N SER A 56 -11.85 12.45 -13.10
CA SER A 56 -12.91 13.00 -13.94
C SER A 56 -12.37 13.86 -15.09
N THR A 57 -11.15 14.37 -14.96
CA THR A 57 -10.48 15.16 -16.00
C THR A 57 -9.82 14.31 -17.07
N GLN A 58 -9.89 12.99 -16.95
CA GLN A 58 -9.19 12.02 -17.82
C GLN A 58 -7.69 12.36 -17.90
N ASN A 59 -7.14 12.56 -19.10
CA ASN A 59 -5.71 12.89 -19.30
C ASN A 59 -5.42 14.39 -19.49
N SER A 60 -6.42 15.26 -19.30
CA SER A 60 -6.26 16.71 -19.41
C SER A 60 -6.09 17.44 -18.07
N GLY A 61 -6.13 16.72 -16.95
CA GLY A 61 -5.97 17.29 -15.62
C GLY A 61 -4.52 17.50 -15.22
N GLU A 62 -4.35 18.02 -14.01
CA GLU A 62 -3.05 18.26 -13.41
C GLU A 62 -2.96 17.59 -12.04
N TRP A 63 -1.74 17.16 -11.69
CA TRP A 63 -1.42 16.70 -10.35
C TRP A 63 -1.34 17.89 -9.39
N THR A 64 -1.99 17.79 -8.25
CA THR A 64 -1.94 18.82 -7.21
C THR A 64 -1.38 18.24 -5.91
N THR A 65 -0.51 18.95 -5.22
CA THR A 65 -0.09 18.61 -3.87
C THR A 65 -1.17 19.06 -2.90
N ILE A 66 -1.82 18.09 -2.24
CA ILE A 66 -2.90 18.38 -1.29
C ILE A 66 -2.41 18.55 0.14
N ALA A 67 -1.31 17.88 0.50
CA ALA A 67 -0.74 17.94 1.83
C ALA A 67 0.76 17.64 1.83
N LYS A 68 1.46 18.18 2.84
CA LYS A 68 2.80 17.77 3.25
C LYS A 68 2.74 17.32 4.70
N VAL A 69 2.82 16.03 4.91
CA VAL A 69 2.61 15.42 6.24
C VAL A 69 3.76 14.47 6.58
N ASN A 70 4.14 14.44 7.84
CA ASN A 70 5.24 13.58 8.30
C ASN A 70 4.94 12.11 8.14
N GLU A 71 3.68 11.73 8.15
CA GLU A 71 3.20 10.37 7.95
C GLU A 71 3.56 9.87 6.55
N ALA A 72 3.50 10.75 5.53
CA ALA A 72 3.89 10.45 4.16
C ALA A 72 5.42 10.44 3.93
N ASN A 73 6.23 10.90 4.89
CA ASN A 73 7.69 10.92 4.76
C ASN A 73 8.30 9.51 4.87
N GLN A 74 7.99 8.68 3.88
CA GLN A 74 8.41 7.28 3.84
C GLN A 74 8.46 6.76 2.40
N ARG A 75 9.20 5.69 2.19
CA ARG A 75 9.24 4.90 0.95
C ARG A 75 8.74 3.49 1.19
N GLY A 76 8.07 2.90 0.23
CA GLY A 76 7.37 1.63 0.38
C GLY A 76 6.14 1.77 1.27
N GLY A 77 5.69 0.66 1.81
CA GLY A 77 4.49 0.58 2.64
C GLY A 77 3.26 0.14 1.87
N VAL A 78 2.10 0.33 2.49
CA VAL A 78 0.81 -0.08 1.95
C VAL A 78 -0.22 1.04 2.11
N ALA A 79 -1.28 1.00 1.29
CA ALA A 79 -2.48 1.78 1.52
C ALA A 79 -3.74 0.94 1.22
N PHE A 80 -4.78 1.20 1.99
CA PHE A 80 -6.10 0.59 1.82
C PHE A 80 -7.16 1.67 1.94
N VAL A 81 -8.17 1.57 1.08
CA VAL A 81 -9.37 2.39 1.15
C VAL A 81 -10.51 1.51 1.65
N VAL A 82 -11.10 1.87 2.77
CA VAL A 82 -12.21 1.16 3.37
C VAL A 82 -13.30 2.16 3.70
N GLU A 83 -14.42 2.06 3.02
CA GLU A 83 -15.50 3.03 3.12
C GLU A 83 -14.97 4.47 2.86
N ASP A 84 -15.17 5.37 3.82
CA ASP A 84 -14.72 6.77 3.74
C ASP A 84 -13.35 7.01 4.44
N LYS A 85 -12.57 5.96 4.67
CA LYS A 85 -11.28 6.05 5.34
C LYS A 85 -10.15 5.53 4.46
N VAL A 86 -9.00 6.16 4.58
CA VAL A 86 -7.75 5.70 3.97
C VAL A 86 -6.79 5.31 5.08
N TYR A 87 -6.29 4.10 5.00
CA TYR A 87 -5.23 3.56 5.86
C TYR A 87 -3.95 3.51 5.07
N ALA A 88 -2.86 4.11 5.58
CA ALA A 88 -1.58 4.11 4.88
C ALA A 88 -0.40 4.11 5.86
N GLY A 89 0.72 3.54 5.44
CA GLY A 89 1.92 3.52 6.26
C GLY A 89 2.77 2.28 6.11
N LEU A 90 3.48 1.92 7.18
CA LEU A 90 4.37 0.76 7.29
C LEU A 90 5.57 0.81 6.32
N GLY A 91 5.87 1.98 5.77
CA GLY A 91 7.03 2.21 4.94
C GLY A 91 8.28 2.56 5.75
N GLU A 92 9.40 2.65 5.06
CA GLU A 92 10.70 3.02 5.64
C GLU A 92 10.89 4.54 5.64
N LYS A 93 11.15 5.12 6.79
CA LYS A 93 11.55 6.52 6.92
C LYS A 93 13.08 6.69 6.80
N SER A 94 13.55 7.91 6.57
CA SER A 94 14.98 8.23 6.36
C SER A 94 15.88 7.82 7.52
N ASN A 95 15.35 7.67 8.72
CA ASN A 95 16.07 7.24 9.93
C ASN A 95 15.81 5.77 10.32
N GLY A 96 15.38 4.96 9.37
CA GLY A 96 15.15 3.54 9.53
C GLY A 96 13.69 3.11 9.37
N ILE A 97 13.47 1.83 9.58
CA ILE A 97 12.17 1.16 9.43
C ILE A 97 11.19 1.74 10.45
N ARG A 98 9.95 1.98 10.02
CA ARG A 98 8.86 2.46 10.86
C ARG A 98 7.67 1.51 10.80
N ASN A 99 7.09 1.29 11.95
CA ASN A 99 5.89 0.47 12.10
C ASN A 99 4.62 1.35 12.21
N GLY A 100 4.72 2.62 11.82
CA GLY A 100 3.61 3.54 11.85
C GLY A 100 2.59 3.22 10.76
N PHE A 101 1.38 2.91 11.17
CA PHE A 101 0.24 2.74 10.30
C PHE A 101 -0.81 3.76 10.72
N TYR A 102 -1.35 4.47 9.77
CA TYR A 102 -2.15 5.65 10.03
C TYR A 102 -3.49 5.55 9.32
N VAL A 103 -4.51 6.19 9.88
CA VAL A 103 -5.82 6.35 9.26
C VAL A 103 -6.12 7.83 9.06
N SER A 104 -6.71 8.15 7.94
CA SER A 104 -7.26 9.47 7.63
C SER A 104 -8.67 9.36 7.08
N SER A 105 -9.53 10.27 7.49
CA SER A 105 -10.85 10.49 6.91
C SER A 105 -10.88 11.86 6.25
N ASP A 106 -11.77 12.04 5.27
CA ASP A 106 -12.04 13.33 4.62
C ASP A 106 -10.93 13.85 3.67
N SER A 107 -10.10 14.76 4.20
CA SER A 107 -9.23 15.59 3.36
C SER A 107 -7.83 15.01 3.13
N LEU A 108 -7.48 13.91 3.78
CA LEU A 108 -6.15 13.30 3.79
C LEU A 108 -5.02 14.25 4.26
N THR A 109 -5.40 15.31 4.99
CA THR A 109 -4.45 16.28 5.54
C THR A 109 -4.11 16.02 7.01
N LYS A 110 -4.92 15.18 7.68
CA LYS A 110 -4.73 14.75 9.06
C LYS A 110 -4.74 13.24 9.14
N TRP A 111 -3.78 12.70 9.86
CA TRP A 111 -3.57 11.27 10.00
C TRP A 111 -3.44 10.90 11.47
N GLU A 112 -4.16 9.90 11.89
CA GLU A 112 -4.13 9.36 13.24
C GLU A 112 -3.37 8.03 13.23
N LEU A 113 -2.48 7.86 14.20
CA LEU A 113 -1.76 6.61 14.39
C LEU A 113 -2.71 5.55 14.93
N ILE A 114 -2.81 4.42 14.26
CA ILE A 114 -3.49 3.24 14.79
C ILE A 114 -2.50 2.38 15.59
N PRO A 115 -2.98 1.41 16.41
CA PRO A 115 -2.08 0.56 17.20
C PRO A 115 -0.96 -0.02 16.37
N SER A 116 0.27 0.13 16.83
CA SER A 116 1.45 -0.36 16.12
C SER A 116 1.52 -1.89 16.15
N ILE A 117 2.04 -2.48 15.09
CA ILE A 117 2.33 -3.91 15.06
C ILE A 117 3.28 -4.27 16.21
N PRO A 118 3.02 -5.36 17.00
CA PRO A 118 3.83 -5.74 18.14
C PRO A 118 5.22 -6.32 17.77
N ALA A 119 5.73 -6.04 16.59
CA ALA A 119 7.01 -6.52 16.10
C ALA A 119 7.73 -5.43 15.31
N GLN A 120 9.05 -5.56 15.20
CA GLN A 120 9.79 -4.74 14.25
C GLN A 120 9.53 -5.28 12.84
N LEU A 121 8.82 -4.52 12.04
CA LEU A 121 8.59 -4.86 10.65
C LEU A 121 9.68 -4.25 9.78
N GLY A 122 10.06 -5.01 8.78
CA GLY A 122 10.79 -4.48 7.64
C GLY A 122 9.90 -3.59 6.76
N VAL A 123 10.40 -3.23 5.61
CA VAL A 123 9.62 -2.51 4.60
C VAL A 123 8.56 -3.47 4.05
N ILE A 124 7.30 -3.18 4.30
CA ILE A 124 6.18 -3.93 3.75
C ILE A 124 5.89 -3.35 2.36
N SER A 125 5.94 -4.18 1.36
CA SER A 125 5.74 -3.76 -0.04
C SER A 125 4.35 -4.06 -0.59
N SER A 126 3.59 -4.93 0.09
CA SER A 126 2.26 -5.34 -0.37
C SER A 126 1.39 -5.82 0.78
N GLY A 127 0.09 -5.63 0.63
CA GLY A 127 -0.92 -6.11 1.54
C GLY A 127 -2.27 -6.20 0.85
N VAL A 128 -3.24 -6.84 1.49
CA VAL A 128 -4.62 -6.98 1.00
C VAL A 128 -5.62 -6.67 2.09
N TYR A 129 -6.81 -6.23 1.69
CA TYR A 129 -7.96 -6.06 2.57
C TYR A 129 -8.99 -7.16 2.30
N ASP A 130 -9.40 -7.83 3.36
CA ASP A 130 -10.51 -8.78 3.36
C ASP A 130 -11.76 -8.08 3.90
N GLU A 131 -12.70 -7.79 3.01
CA GLU A 131 -13.94 -7.10 3.35
C GLU A 131 -14.83 -7.94 4.29
N GLN A 132 -14.87 -9.27 4.12
CA GLN A 132 -15.70 -10.15 4.94
C GLN A 132 -15.18 -10.23 6.37
N LYS A 133 -13.86 -10.28 6.53
CA LYS A 133 -13.20 -10.32 7.85
C LYS A 133 -12.98 -8.93 8.44
N LYS A 134 -13.17 -7.87 7.66
CA LYS A 134 -12.79 -6.49 8.00
C LYS A 134 -11.34 -6.39 8.49
N SER A 135 -10.45 -7.03 7.76
CA SER A 135 -9.06 -7.18 8.20
C SER A 135 -8.07 -6.88 7.07
N PHE A 136 -6.96 -6.24 7.43
CA PHE A 136 -5.81 -6.11 6.55
C PHE A 136 -4.84 -7.26 6.79
N PHE A 137 -4.31 -7.82 5.71
CA PHE A 137 -3.25 -8.83 5.76
C PHE A 137 -2.01 -8.32 5.06
N MET A 138 -0.86 -8.56 5.67
CA MET A 138 0.45 -8.19 5.14
C MET A 138 1.52 -9.16 5.60
N ILE A 139 2.63 -9.21 4.89
CA ILE A 139 3.76 -10.08 5.19
C ILE A 139 4.94 -9.19 5.57
N ASP A 140 5.60 -9.50 6.69
CA ASP A 140 6.84 -8.83 7.07
C ASP A 140 8.07 -9.39 6.33
N ASN A 141 9.23 -8.78 6.52
CA ASN A 141 10.47 -9.21 5.86
C ASN A 141 10.92 -10.62 6.26
N ASP A 142 10.47 -11.12 7.39
CA ASP A 142 10.77 -12.46 7.86
C ASP A 142 9.82 -13.51 7.27
N GLY A 143 8.79 -13.05 6.54
CA GLY A 143 7.80 -13.89 5.88
C GLY A 143 6.63 -14.28 6.78
N LYS A 144 6.44 -13.58 7.89
CA LYS A 144 5.32 -13.80 8.79
C LYS A 144 4.11 -12.99 8.32
N ILE A 145 2.95 -13.62 8.30
CA ILE A 145 1.69 -12.93 7.99
C ILE A 145 1.16 -12.25 9.25
N TRP A 146 0.80 -10.99 9.09
CA TRP A 146 0.13 -10.18 10.09
C TRP A 146 -1.27 -9.80 9.63
N GLU A 147 -2.21 -9.88 10.55
CA GLU A 147 -3.58 -9.41 10.37
C GLU A 147 -3.86 -8.26 11.32
N TYR A 148 -4.41 -7.18 10.79
CA TYR A 148 -5.03 -6.12 11.57
C TYR A 148 -6.54 -6.16 11.40
N ASN A 149 -7.26 -6.45 12.46
CA ASN A 149 -8.72 -6.49 12.43
C ASN A 149 -9.31 -5.13 12.79
N LEU A 150 -10.11 -4.56 11.90
CA LEU A 150 -10.71 -3.23 12.05
C LEU A 150 -11.79 -3.15 13.13
N THR A 151 -12.40 -4.28 13.50
CA THR A 151 -13.43 -4.32 14.54
C THR A 151 -12.84 -4.37 15.94
N THR A 152 -11.76 -5.15 16.12
CA THR A 152 -11.09 -5.29 17.42
C THR A 152 -9.94 -4.31 17.60
N GLU A 153 -9.51 -3.66 16.53
CA GLU A 153 -8.34 -2.78 16.47
C GLU A 153 -7.05 -3.44 16.94
N GLN A 154 -6.91 -4.74 16.66
CA GLN A 154 -5.78 -5.53 17.14
C GLN A 154 -5.01 -6.18 16.00
N TRP A 155 -3.70 -6.29 16.21
CA TRP A 155 -2.80 -7.07 15.39
C TRP A 155 -2.69 -8.50 15.88
N THR A 156 -2.79 -9.45 14.96
CA THR A 156 -2.57 -10.88 15.21
C THR A 156 -1.59 -11.43 14.21
N SER A 157 -0.61 -12.18 14.68
CA SER A 157 0.28 -12.92 13.77
C SER A 157 -0.33 -14.25 13.40
N ARG A 158 -0.22 -14.62 12.14
CA ARG A 158 -0.67 -15.91 11.63
C ARG A 158 0.48 -16.91 11.60
N SER A 159 0.15 -18.20 11.62
CA SER A 159 1.14 -19.28 11.74
C SER A 159 1.97 -19.53 10.49
N LEU A 160 1.49 -19.09 9.33
CA LEU A 160 2.17 -19.32 8.06
C LEU A 160 3.40 -18.42 7.88
N TRP A 161 4.51 -19.06 7.52
CA TRP A 161 5.76 -18.38 7.17
C TRP A 161 6.02 -18.49 5.68
N ILE A 162 6.04 -17.33 5.02
CA ILE A 162 6.29 -17.25 3.58
C ILE A 162 7.64 -16.59 3.35
N ARG A 163 8.68 -17.40 3.15
CA ARG A 163 10.02 -16.88 2.85
C ARG A 163 10.12 -16.44 1.39
N MET A 164 9.60 -15.27 1.11
CA MET A 164 9.67 -14.62 -0.20
C MET A 164 10.24 -13.21 -0.09
N LYS A 165 10.88 -12.76 -1.17
CA LYS A 165 11.28 -11.36 -1.39
C LYS A 165 10.53 -10.81 -2.59
N ASN A 166 10.44 -9.49 -2.69
CA ASN A 166 9.79 -8.80 -3.83
C ASN A 166 8.41 -9.39 -4.12
N TYR A 167 7.58 -9.53 -3.09
CA TYR A 167 6.28 -10.15 -3.21
C TYR A 167 5.18 -9.13 -3.45
N HIS A 168 4.13 -9.59 -4.12
CA HIS A 168 2.86 -8.91 -4.28
C HIS A 168 1.74 -9.83 -3.79
N MET A 169 0.75 -9.21 -3.16
CA MET A 169 -0.42 -9.91 -2.65
C MET A 169 -1.67 -9.40 -3.36
N PHE A 170 -2.59 -10.30 -3.60
CA PHE A 170 -3.95 -9.96 -4.02
C PHE A 170 -4.94 -10.96 -3.45
N MET A 171 -6.19 -10.54 -3.34
CA MET A 171 -7.27 -11.39 -2.82
C MET A 171 -8.20 -11.79 -3.97
N LEU A 172 -8.58 -13.06 -3.96
CA LEU A 172 -9.57 -13.61 -4.86
C LEU A 172 -10.34 -14.72 -4.12
N ASP A 173 -11.67 -14.61 -4.12
CA ASP A 173 -12.58 -15.61 -3.51
C ASP A 173 -12.22 -15.99 -2.07
N GLY A 174 -11.90 -14.99 -1.22
CA GLY A 174 -11.54 -15.18 0.18
C GLY A 174 -10.18 -15.82 0.44
N SER A 175 -9.38 -16.03 -0.60
CA SER A 175 -8.01 -16.53 -0.51
C SER A 175 -7.00 -15.45 -0.89
N ILE A 176 -5.88 -15.42 -0.19
CA ILE A 176 -4.77 -14.50 -0.46
C ILE A 176 -3.76 -15.20 -1.35
N TYR A 177 -3.53 -14.64 -2.51
CA TYR A 177 -2.54 -15.09 -3.47
C TYR A 177 -1.27 -14.26 -3.33
N ILE A 178 -0.13 -14.91 -3.29
CA ILE A 178 1.16 -14.28 -3.04
C ILE A 178 2.12 -14.70 -4.15
N LEU A 179 2.59 -13.72 -4.89
CA LEU A 179 3.61 -13.88 -5.94
C LEU A 179 4.90 -13.21 -5.48
N GLY A 180 6.00 -13.90 -5.60
CA GLY A 180 7.30 -13.35 -5.19
C GLY A 180 8.45 -14.23 -5.62
N GLN A 181 9.61 -13.97 -5.05
CA GLN A 181 10.82 -14.74 -5.28
C GLN A 181 11.25 -15.41 -3.97
N ASP A 182 11.66 -16.68 -4.05
CA ASP A 182 12.26 -17.36 -2.90
C ASP A 182 13.69 -16.87 -2.63
N ILE A 183 14.32 -17.42 -1.61
CA ILE A 183 15.71 -17.08 -1.23
C ILE A 183 16.74 -17.41 -2.34
N TYR A 184 16.38 -18.24 -3.31
CA TYR A 184 17.19 -18.59 -4.48
C TYR A 184 16.82 -17.77 -5.72
N GLN A 185 16.04 -16.71 -5.57
CA GLN A 185 15.54 -15.82 -6.64
C GLN A 185 14.64 -16.55 -7.67
N LYS A 186 14.07 -17.70 -7.31
CA LYS A 186 13.09 -18.39 -8.15
C LYS A 186 11.71 -17.82 -7.89
N ASN A 187 10.96 -17.58 -8.97
CA ASN A 187 9.58 -17.15 -8.85
C ASN A 187 8.73 -18.20 -8.14
N LYS A 188 7.98 -17.77 -7.16
CA LYS A 188 7.05 -18.58 -6.39
C LYS A 188 5.66 -17.98 -6.39
N PHE A 189 4.69 -18.88 -6.36
CA PHE A 189 3.29 -18.59 -6.19
C PHE A 189 2.77 -19.41 -5.01
N THR A 190 2.09 -18.76 -4.08
CA THR A 190 1.53 -19.40 -2.88
C THR A 190 0.12 -18.87 -2.65
N VAL A 191 -0.74 -19.73 -2.16
CA VAL A 191 -2.10 -19.38 -1.75
C VAL A 191 -2.21 -19.56 -0.23
N TYR A 192 -2.74 -18.56 0.44
CA TYR A 192 -3.06 -18.59 1.86
C TYR A 192 -4.57 -18.35 2.01
N ASN A 193 -5.25 -19.24 2.71
CA ASN A 193 -6.64 -19.04 3.07
C ASN A 193 -6.74 -18.77 4.58
N PRO A 194 -7.17 -17.57 4.99
CA PRO A 194 -7.26 -17.21 6.40
C PRO A 194 -8.24 -18.06 7.23
N ILE A 195 -9.11 -18.83 6.59
CA ILE A 195 -10.05 -19.73 7.29
C ILE A 195 -9.34 -20.97 7.86
N TRP A 196 -8.23 -21.38 7.23
CA TRP A 196 -7.51 -22.59 7.65
C TRP A 196 -6.62 -22.39 8.88
N ASP A 197 -6.49 -21.15 9.34
CA ASP A 197 -5.55 -20.77 10.42
C ASP A 197 -6.31 -20.37 11.73
N ASN A 198 -7.52 -20.89 11.91
CA ASN A 198 -8.36 -20.69 13.10
C ASN A 198 -8.13 -21.77 14.16
#